data_2342da76420873e185ea2d3df1fc4b66
#
_entry.id   2342da76420873e185ea2d3df1fc4b66
#
_cell.length_a   1.000
_cell.length_b   1.000
_cell.length_c   1.000
_cell.angle_alpha   90.00
_cell.angle_beta   90.00
_cell.angle_gamma   90.00
#
_symmetry.space_group_name_H-M   'P 1'
#
loop_
_entity.id
_entity.type
_entity.pdbx_description
1 polymer ?
#
loop_
_entity_poly.entity_id
_entity_poly.type
_entity_poly.pdbx_seq_one_letter_code
_entity_poly.pdbx_strand_id
1 'polypeptide(L)'
;MKRLLAGLVLAVMAASSACAEGLTASEPLSLDFSVLTPDNPAATPIAVDPIDKPTPTPMPTPSYVYETYTNADMGVSFSIPYTWLLNPNTNPSTTVQFVEPKSEMMEPDGYQTRLTIEKVNTGLTQTADDARERLETTLTQLESTFTSFTPYTIASRSIGDAKCYYCYYKAEYNDGTKTYQMRGRIIVVAHEKALYQVRITAPQNWYSYYEHVFRNVCNTLKFN
;
A
#
# COMPACT_ATOMS: atom_id res chain seq x y z
N MET A 1 49.75 3.99 24.72
CA MET A 1 50.10 5.36 24.30
C MET A 1 48.83 5.97 23.77
N LYS A 2 48.05 6.74 24.56
CA LYS A 2 47.99 8.21 24.66
C LYS A 2 47.79 8.84 23.27
N ARG A 3 46.63 9.45 22.94
CA ARG A 3 46.04 10.76 23.35
C ARG A 3 44.68 10.85 22.59
N LEU A 4 43.51 11.01 23.13
CA LEU A 4 42.85 12.25 23.58
C LEU A 4 43.03 13.44 22.62
N LEU A 5 41.89 13.80 21.98
CA LEU A 5 41.60 15.17 21.61
C LEU A 5 40.06 15.39 21.68
N ALA A 6 39.69 16.05 22.74
CA ALA A 6 38.38 16.67 22.92
C ALA A 6 38.37 17.97 22.11
N GLY A 7 37.37 18.18 21.28
CA GLY A 7 37.12 19.43 20.58
C GLY A 7 35.78 19.98 21.02
N LEU A 8 35.83 20.86 21.97
CA LEU A 8 34.80 21.75 22.46
C LEU A 8 34.42 22.73 21.35
N VAL A 9 33.19 22.78 20.90
CA VAL A 9 32.65 23.92 20.15
C VAL A 9 31.52 24.54 20.96
N LEU A 10 31.87 25.68 21.47
CA LEU A 10 31.06 26.57 22.31
C LEU A 10 30.03 27.29 21.45
N ALA A 11 28.85 27.39 21.97
CA ALA A 11 27.70 28.16 21.49
C ALA A 11 28.02 29.61 21.22
N VAL A 12 27.42 30.13 20.15
CA VAL A 12 27.14 31.58 20.03
C VAL A 12 25.64 31.74 19.99
N MET A 13 25.07 32.12 21.12
CA MET A 13 23.75 32.73 21.21
C MET A 13 23.88 34.16 20.69
N ALA A 14 23.39 34.43 19.51
CA ALA A 14 23.09 35.79 19.10
C ALA A 14 21.61 36.04 19.33
N ALA A 15 21.32 36.76 20.40
CA ALA A 15 20.05 37.41 20.63
C ALA A 15 19.89 38.54 19.64
N SER A 16 18.98 38.41 18.70
CA SER A 16 18.45 39.53 17.94
C SER A 16 17.07 39.90 18.48
N SER A 17 17.09 40.89 19.38
CA SER A 17 15.93 41.70 19.66
C SER A 17 15.63 42.53 18.42
N ALA A 18 14.53 42.24 17.73
CA ALA A 18 13.97 43.09 16.73
C ALA A 18 12.50 43.36 17.11
N CYS A 19 12.27 44.56 17.55
CA CYS A 19 11.09 45.44 17.49
C CYS A 19 9.75 44.74 17.26
N ALA A 20 9.01 44.63 18.31
CA ALA A 20 7.55 44.57 18.27
C ALA A 20 7.02 45.97 18.00
N GLU A 21 6.86 46.34 16.76
CA GLU A 21 5.99 47.45 16.38
C GLU A 21 4.59 46.93 16.12
N GLY A 22 3.67 47.27 17.01
CA GLY A 22 2.32 47.67 16.78
C GLY A 22 1.46 46.79 15.86
N LEU A 23 1.14 45.57 16.29
CA LEU A 23 -0.13 44.96 15.90
C LEU A 23 -1.21 45.60 16.80
N THR A 24 -1.79 46.70 16.36
CA THR A 24 -3.06 47.17 16.88
C THR A 24 -4.04 45.98 16.76
N ALA A 25 -4.55 45.56 17.91
CA ALA A 25 -5.63 44.60 17.95
C ALA A 25 -6.75 45.12 17.06
N SER A 26 -7.02 44.40 15.97
CA SER A 26 -8.21 44.66 15.17
C SER A 26 -9.38 44.44 16.10
N GLU A 27 -10.22 45.46 16.21
CA GLU A 27 -11.47 45.32 16.95
C GLU A 27 -12.22 44.09 16.50
N PRO A 28 -12.78 43.29 17.40
CA PRO A 28 -13.57 42.14 17.02
C PRO A 28 -14.69 42.65 16.12
N LEU A 29 -14.77 42.16 14.88
CA LEU A 29 -15.88 42.40 13.97
C LEU A 29 -17.15 41.97 14.72
N SER A 30 -17.85 42.98 15.26
CA SER A 30 -19.18 42.80 15.79
C SER A 30 -20.10 42.54 14.60
N LEU A 31 -20.37 41.26 14.35
CA LEU A 31 -21.42 40.88 13.40
C LEU A 31 -22.75 41.27 14.05
N ASP A 32 -23.34 42.34 13.53
CA ASP A 32 -24.68 42.74 13.90
C ASP A 32 -25.70 41.74 13.35
N PHE A 33 -26.14 40.83 14.18
CA PHE A 33 -27.17 39.83 13.85
C PHE A 33 -28.59 40.42 13.92
N SER A 34 -28.77 41.71 14.19
CA SER A 34 -30.08 42.33 14.27
C SER A 34 -30.84 42.34 12.93
N VAL A 35 -30.10 42.13 11.82
CA VAL A 35 -30.69 41.99 10.46
C VAL A 35 -31.32 40.61 10.23
N LEU A 36 -31.05 39.66 11.14
CA LEU A 36 -31.60 38.31 11.06
C LEU A 36 -32.84 38.11 11.96
N THR A 37 -33.56 39.21 12.26
CA THR A 37 -34.82 39.08 13.00
C THR A 37 -35.87 38.37 12.14
N PRO A 38 -36.68 37.46 12.73
CA PRO A 38 -37.66 36.65 12.00
C PRO A 38 -38.84 37.45 11.41
N ASP A 39 -38.84 38.76 11.52
CA ASP A 39 -39.95 39.61 11.09
C ASP A 39 -39.79 40.18 9.66
N ASN A 40 -38.91 39.66 8.83
CA ASN A 40 -38.89 39.99 7.42
C ASN A 40 -39.72 38.95 6.61
N PRO A 41 -41.00 39.21 6.32
CA PRO A 41 -41.88 38.27 5.63
C PRO A 41 -41.53 38.07 4.14
N ALA A 42 -40.45 38.69 3.66
CA ALA A 42 -40.02 38.61 2.27
C ALA A 42 -38.86 37.62 2.03
N ALA A 43 -38.29 37.02 3.08
CA ALA A 43 -37.29 36.00 2.90
C ALA A 43 -37.95 34.64 2.64
N THR A 44 -38.37 34.41 1.43
CA THR A 44 -38.74 33.06 0.97
C THR A 44 -37.48 32.21 1.05
N PRO A 45 -37.47 31.11 1.82
CA PRO A 45 -36.32 30.23 1.86
C PRO A 45 -36.10 29.71 0.42
N ILE A 46 -34.94 29.98 -0.12
CA ILE A 46 -34.50 29.40 -1.39
C ILE A 46 -34.42 27.90 -1.11
N ALA A 47 -35.36 27.13 -1.64
CA ALA A 47 -35.27 25.68 -1.67
C ALA A 47 -34.05 25.33 -2.52
N VAL A 48 -32.92 25.07 -1.88
CA VAL A 48 -31.75 24.51 -2.54
C VAL A 48 -32.13 23.05 -2.79
N ASP A 49 -32.40 22.71 -4.05
CA ASP A 49 -32.54 21.30 -4.42
C ASP A 49 -31.32 20.54 -3.93
N PRO A 50 -31.49 19.42 -3.24
CA PRO A 50 -30.37 18.63 -2.82
C PRO A 50 -29.54 18.28 -4.04
N ILE A 51 -28.28 18.68 -4.05
CA ILE A 51 -27.35 18.29 -5.11
C ILE A 51 -27.30 16.76 -5.07
N ASP A 52 -27.91 16.13 -6.06
CA ASP A 52 -27.82 14.69 -6.24
C ASP A 52 -26.33 14.33 -6.34
N LYS A 53 -25.77 13.84 -5.24
CA LYS A 53 -24.44 13.27 -5.30
C LYS A 53 -24.46 12.15 -6.31
N PRO A 54 -23.64 12.19 -7.37
CA PRO A 54 -23.60 11.11 -8.34
C PRO A 54 -23.34 9.80 -7.58
N THR A 55 -24.26 8.86 -7.72
CA THR A 55 -24.08 7.52 -7.16
C THR A 55 -22.78 6.96 -7.73
N PRO A 56 -21.83 6.55 -6.90
CA PRO A 56 -20.55 6.02 -7.41
C PRO A 56 -20.86 4.84 -8.32
N THR A 57 -20.37 4.89 -9.55
CA THR A 57 -20.48 3.77 -10.49
C THR A 57 -19.87 2.53 -9.85
N PRO A 58 -20.63 1.44 -9.72
CA PRO A 58 -20.09 0.22 -9.12
C PRO A 58 -18.89 -0.26 -9.93
N MET A 59 -17.82 -0.64 -9.22
CA MET A 59 -16.64 -1.21 -9.86
C MET A 59 -17.03 -2.50 -10.58
N PRO A 60 -16.59 -2.72 -11.83
CA PRO A 60 -16.91 -3.94 -12.56
C PRO A 60 -16.43 -5.18 -11.80
N THR A 61 -17.23 -6.23 -11.80
CA THR A 61 -16.83 -7.52 -11.22
C THR A 61 -15.82 -8.18 -12.16
N PRO A 62 -14.61 -8.56 -11.67
CA PRO A 62 -13.63 -9.22 -12.51
C PRO A 62 -14.14 -10.60 -12.98
N SER A 63 -14.04 -10.87 -14.27
CA SER A 63 -14.33 -12.15 -14.88
C SER A 63 -13.06 -12.73 -15.51
N TYR A 64 -12.14 -13.21 -14.67
CA TYR A 64 -10.92 -13.84 -15.15
C TYR A 64 -11.12 -15.33 -15.44
N VAL A 65 -10.54 -15.80 -16.53
CA VAL A 65 -10.27 -17.21 -16.78
C VAL A 65 -8.92 -17.52 -16.13
N TYR A 66 -8.88 -18.51 -15.27
CA TYR A 66 -7.68 -18.88 -14.52
C TYR A 66 -7.06 -20.14 -15.13
N GLU A 67 -5.74 -20.19 -15.13
CA GLU A 67 -4.96 -21.37 -15.44
C GLU A 67 -4.01 -21.73 -14.29
N THR A 68 -3.61 -22.98 -14.22
CA THR A 68 -2.66 -23.44 -13.22
C THR A 68 -1.24 -23.20 -13.71
N TYR A 69 -0.49 -22.40 -12.95
CA TYR A 69 0.94 -22.24 -13.09
C TYR A 69 1.66 -23.17 -12.12
N THR A 70 2.69 -23.85 -12.61
CA THR A 70 3.56 -24.72 -11.78
C THR A 70 5.01 -24.30 -11.96
N ASN A 71 5.71 -24.13 -10.85
CA ASN A 71 7.15 -23.87 -10.82
C ASN A 71 7.84 -24.95 -9.97
N ALA A 72 8.53 -25.88 -10.65
CA ALA A 72 9.19 -27.00 -10.01
C ALA A 72 10.38 -26.55 -9.14
N ASP A 73 11.14 -25.52 -9.57
CA ASP A 73 12.32 -25.02 -8.85
C ASP A 73 11.93 -24.38 -7.51
N MET A 74 10.80 -23.67 -7.50
CA MET A 74 10.24 -23.14 -6.27
C MET A 74 9.44 -24.17 -5.48
N GLY A 75 9.01 -25.27 -6.11
CA GLY A 75 8.14 -26.28 -5.49
C GLY A 75 6.74 -25.73 -5.20
N VAL A 76 6.16 -24.94 -6.12
CA VAL A 76 4.83 -24.36 -5.94
C VAL A 76 3.96 -24.50 -7.19
N SER A 77 2.65 -24.59 -6.96
CA SER A 77 1.64 -24.43 -8.00
C SER A 77 0.48 -23.58 -7.49
N PHE A 78 -0.14 -22.79 -8.36
CA PHE A 78 -1.28 -21.91 -8.04
C PHE A 78 -2.02 -21.51 -9.31
N SER A 79 -3.24 -20.98 -9.17
CA SER A 79 -4.03 -20.50 -10.30
C SER A 79 -3.91 -19.00 -10.45
N ILE A 80 -3.57 -18.56 -11.68
CA ILE A 80 -3.37 -17.16 -12.07
C ILE A 80 -4.25 -16.85 -13.31
N PRO A 81 -4.74 -15.62 -13.53
CA PRO A 81 -5.41 -15.29 -14.78
C PRO A 81 -4.51 -15.56 -15.98
N TYR A 82 -5.04 -16.30 -16.96
CA TYR A 82 -4.25 -16.72 -18.13
C TYR A 82 -3.70 -15.55 -18.95
N THR A 83 -4.33 -14.38 -18.85
CA THR A 83 -3.91 -13.15 -19.54
C THR A 83 -2.73 -12.44 -18.88
N TRP A 84 -2.39 -12.79 -17.63
CA TRP A 84 -1.28 -12.14 -16.94
C TRP A 84 0.06 -12.64 -17.46
N LEU A 85 0.99 -11.71 -17.65
CA LEU A 85 2.27 -11.99 -18.27
C LEU A 85 3.33 -12.31 -17.21
N LEU A 86 4.01 -13.44 -17.37
CA LEU A 86 5.18 -13.76 -16.56
C LEU A 86 6.33 -12.81 -16.90
N ASN A 87 6.90 -12.16 -15.89
CA ASN A 87 8.08 -11.32 -16.07
C ASN A 87 9.33 -12.21 -16.25
N PRO A 88 9.98 -12.20 -17.42
CA PRO A 88 11.13 -13.06 -17.70
C PRO A 88 12.42 -12.61 -16.96
N ASN A 89 12.41 -11.42 -16.38
CA ASN A 89 13.59 -10.85 -15.71
C ASN A 89 13.72 -11.26 -14.24
N THR A 90 12.91 -12.22 -13.76
CA THR A 90 13.00 -12.75 -12.42
C THR A 90 13.81 -14.06 -12.42
N ASN A 91 14.45 -14.36 -11.28
CA ASN A 91 15.09 -15.67 -11.09
C ASN A 91 14.01 -16.71 -10.76
N PRO A 92 13.69 -17.65 -11.67
CA PRO A 92 12.57 -18.58 -11.50
C PRO A 92 12.74 -19.53 -10.32
N SER A 93 13.97 -19.75 -9.83
CA SER A 93 14.20 -20.61 -8.65
C SER A 93 13.84 -19.96 -7.32
N THR A 94 13.71 -18.64 -7.30
CA THR A 94 13.45 -17.88 -6.06
C THR A 94 12.30 -16.89 -6.18
N THR A 95 11.98 -16.45 -7.39
CA THR A 95 11.00 -15.39 -7.59
C THR A 95 10.25 -15.59 -8.88
N VAL A 96 8.93 -15.54 -8.83
CA VAL A 96 8.08 -15.39 -10.01
C VAL A 96 7.25 -14.13 -9.84
N GLN A 97 7.11 -13.37 -10.94
CA GLN A 97 6.30 -12.18 -10.98
C GLN A 97 5.38 -12.20 -12.20
N PHE A 98 4.10 -12.02 -11.94
CA PHE A 98 3.10 -11.80 -12.98
C PHE A 98 2.72 -10.33 -13.02
N VAL A 99 2.56 -9.82 -14.22
CA VAL A 99 2.16 -8.44 -14.49
C VAL A 99 0.88 -8.48 -15.29
N GLU A 100 -0.09 -7.70 -14.87
CA GLU A 100 -1.30 -7.52 -15.66
C GLU A 100 -0.94 -6.82 -16.97
N PRO A 101 -1.39 -7.32 -18.14
CA PRO A 101 -1.25 -6.58 -19.39
C PRO A 101 -2.03 -5.26 -19.27
N LYS A 102 -1.56 -4.22 -19.94
CA LYS A 102 -2.27 -2.93 -20.01
C LYS A 102 -3.69 -3.20 -20.51
N SER A 103 -4.67 -3.04 -19.63
CA SER A 103 -6.08 -3.17 -19.99
C SER A 103 -6.66 -1.79 -20.30
N GLU A 104 -7.79 -1.77 -21.02
CA GLU A 104 -8.54 -0.53 -21.28
C GLU A 104 -9.06 0.14 -20.00
N MET A 105 -9.10 -0.61 -18.88
CA MET A 105 -9.53 -0.10 -17.57
C MET A 105 -8.43 0.68 -16.85
N MET A 106 -7.18 0.56 -17.28
CA MET A 106 -6.07 1.31 -16.69
C MET A 106 -5.87 2.61 -17.48
N GLU A 107 -5.64 3.70 -16.77
CA GLU A 107 -5.11 4.89 -17.41
C GLU A 107 -3.88 4.52 -18.24
N PRO A 108 -3.70 5.05 -19.47
CA PRO A 108 -2.60 4.66 -20.39
C PRO A 108 -1.22 4.67 -19.74
N ASP A 109 -1.03 5.56 -18.75
CA ASP A 109 0.21 5.73 -17.99
C ASP A 109 0.09 5.25 -16.53
N GLY A 110 -0.87 4.37 -16.26
CA GLY A 110 -1.12 3.84 -14.93
C GLY A 110 -0.05 2.83 -14.50
N TYR A 111 0.09 2.66 -13.19
CA TYR A 111 0.94 1.60 -12.62
C TYR A 111 0.32 0.24 -12.94
N GLN A 112 1.09 -0.65 -13.55
CA GLN A 112 0.64 -2.01 -13.83
C GLN A 112 0.62 -2.84 -12.55
N THR A 113 -0.51 -3.50 -12.30
CA THR A 113 -0.65 -4.42 -11.17
C THR A 113 0.35 -5.56 -11.29
N ARG A 114 1.01 -5.88 -10.20
CA ARG A 114 2.02 -6.95 -10.12
C ARG A 114 1.68 -7.89 -8.98
N LEU A 115 1.78 -9.16 -9.26
CA LEU A 115 1.74 -10.23 -8.27
C LEU A 115 3.11 -10.92 -8.27
N THR A 116 3.75 -10.96 -7.11
CA THR A 116 5.08 -11.55 -6.93
C THR A 116 5.00 -12.66 -5.89
N ILE A 117 5.61 -13.80 -6.18
CA ILE A 117 5.84 -14.88 -5.22
C ILE A 117 7.35 -15.05 -5.08
N GLU A 118 7.82 -14.99 -3.85
CA GLU A 118 9.24 -15.18 -3.50
C GLU A 118 9.39 -16.39 -2.59
N LYS A 119 10.45 -17.18 -2.81
CA LYS A 119 10.88 -18.28 -1.96
C LYS A 119 12.22 -17.92 -1.34
N VAL A 120 12.29 -17.95 -0.02
CA VAL A 120 13.52 -17.77 0.73
C VAL A 120 13.89 -19.11 1.37
N ASN A 121 14.92 -19.76 0.83
CA ASN A 121 15.46 -20.99 1.41
C ASN A 121 16.33 -20.65 2.61
N THR A 122 16.05 -21.24 3.76
CA THR A 122 16.77 -20.97 5.01
C THR A 122 17.67 -22.13 5.44
N GLY A 123 17.46 -23.30 4.87
CA GLY A 123 18.16 -24.55 5.27
C GLY A 123 17.65 -25.15 6.59
N LEU A 124 16.88 -24.41 7.37
CA LEU A 124 16.29 -24.80 8.65
C LEU A 124 14.76 -24.88 8.53
N THR A 125 14.15 -25.77 9.31
CA THR A 125 12.69 -25.84 9.41
C THR A 125 12.13 -24.50 9.89
N GLN A 126 11.17 -23.97 9.16
CA GLN A 126 10.56 -22.69 9.42
C GLN A 126 9.25 -22.83 10.18
N THR A 127 9.00 -21.86 11.05
CA THR A 127 7.82 -21.78 11.91
C THR A 127 6.90 -20.63 11.49
N ALA A 128 5.74 -20.55 12.10
CA ALA A 128 4.84 -19.42 11.90
C ALA A 128 5.46 -18.10 12.44
N ASP A 129 6.29 -18.17 13.47
CA ASP A 129 6.94 -16.98 14.03
C ASP A 129 8.02 -16.45 13.06
N ASP A 130 8.76 -17.34 12.39
CA ASP A 130 9.70 -16.96 11.33
C ASP A 130 8.97 -16.28 10.16
N ALA A 131 7.77 -16.75 9.81
CA ALA A 131 6.95 -16.11 8.79
C ALA A 131 6.50 -14.69 9.19
N ARG A 132 6.22 -14.47 10.48
CA ARG A 132 5.89 -13.16 11.01
C ARG A 132 7.09 -12.22 10.98
N GLU A 133 8.24 -12.67 11.45
CA GLU A 133 9.49 -11.89 11.44
C GLU A 133 9.90 -11.51 10.01
N ARG A 134 9.76 -12.45 9.06
CA ARG A 134 10.00 -12.18 7.65
C ARG A 134 9.05 -11.11 7.11
N LEU A 135 7.78 -11.15 7.47
CA LEU A 135 6.81 -10.12 7.08
C LEU A 135 7.20 -8.75 7.62
N GLU A 136 7.56 -8.64 8.89
CA GLU A 136 8.01 -7.41 9.54
C GLU A 136 9.25 -6.84 8.85
N THR A 137 10.24 -7.67 8.56
CA THR A 137 11.44 -7.31 7.79
C THR A 137 11.09 -6.78 6.39
N THR A 138 10.18 -7.45 5.70
CA THR A 138 9.74 -7.04 4.37
C THR A 138 9.02 -5.70 4.39
N LEU A 139 8.17 -5.44 5.39
CA LEU A 139 7.49 -4.15 5.53
C LEU A 139 8.50 -3.02 5.74
N THR A 140 9.53 -3.23 6.56
CA THR A 140 10.63 -2.25 6.75
C THR A 140 11.41 -2.00 5.46
N GLN A 141 11.69 -3.04 4.67
CA GLN A 141 12.34 -2.90 3.37
C GLN A 141 11.49 -2.10 2.37
N LEU A 142 10.18 -2.32 2.36
CA LEU A 142 9.25 -1.59 1.50
C LEU A 142 9.15 -0.11 1.87
N GLU A 143 9.23 0.23 3.15
CA GLU A 143 9.28 1.61 3.61
C GLU A 143 10.44 2.39 2.98
N SER A 144 11.59 1.75 2.79
CA SER A 144 12.74 2.38 2.11
C SER A 144 12.59 2.45 0.58
N THR A 145 11.67 1.72 0.00
CA THR A 145 11.47 1.62 -1.46
C THR A 145 10.47 2.65 -1.98
N PHE A 146 9.49 3.00 -1.15
CA PHE A 146 8.41 3.90 -1.53
C PHE A 146 8.65 5.32 -0.99
N THR A 147 8.11 6.31 -1.68
CA THR A 147 8.15 7.72 -1.25
C THR A 147 7.33 7.93 0.02
N SER A 148 6.23 7.20 0.15
CA SER A 148 5.40 7.12 1.35
C SER A 148 4.92 5.69 1.51
N PHE A 149 4.92 5.18 2.74
CA PHE A 149 4.50 3.82 3.05
C PHE A 149 3.73 3.77 4.37
N THR A 150 2.57 3.16 4.36
CA THR A 150 1.73 3.01 5.55
C THR A 150 1.23 1.58 5.63
N PRO A 151 1.86 0.71 6.44
CA PRO A 151 1.37 -0.62 6.72
C PRO A 151 0.17 -0.57 7.67
N TYR A 152 -0.75 -1.52 7.50
CA TYR A 152 -1.83 -1.78 8.47
C TYR A 152 -1.38 -2.80 9.49
N THR A 153 -2.27 -3.14 10.40
CA THR A 153 -2.00 -4.17 11.43
C THR A 153 -1.73 -5.52 10.78
N ILE A 154 -0.67 -6.19 11.26
CA ILE A 154 -0.38 -7.58 10.89
C ILE A 154 -1.45 -8.48 11.49
N ALA A 155 -2.02 -9.35 10.66
CA ALA A 155 -2.99 -10.34 11.07
C ALA A 155 -2.56 -11.75 10.58
N SER A 156 -3.21 -12.78 11.11
CA SER A 156 -2.92 -14.17 10.74
C SER A 156 -4.12 -14.84 10.06
N ARG A 157 -3.82 -15.83 9.22
CA ARG A 157 -4.79 -16.77 8.63
C ARG A 157 -4.07 -18.09 8.33
N SER A 158 -4.78 -19.06 7.74
CA SER A 158 -4.16 -20.27 7.21
C SER A 158 -4.21 -20.31 5.69
N ILE A 159 -3.21 -20.97 5.08
CA ILE A 159 -3.19 -21.43 3.68
C ILE A 159 -2.96 -22.92 3.75
N GLY A 160 -3.98 -23.72 3.36
CA GLY A 160 -4.00 -25.13 3.73
C GLY A 160 -3.88 -25.28 5.25
N ASP A 161 -2.97 -26.12 5.71
CA ASP A 161 -2.71 -26.37 7.14
C ASP A 161 -1.64 -25.41 7.71
N ALA A 162 -0.98 -24.62 6.88
CA ALA A 162 0.08 -23.72 7.31
C ALA A 162 -0.49 -22.40 7.83
N LYS A 163 -0.13 -22.02 9.07
CA LYS A 163 -0.40 -20.69 9.61
C LYS A 163 0.48 -19.69 8.90
N CYS A 164 -0.10 -18.58 8.47
CA CYS A 164 0.59 -17.50 7.79
C CYS A 164 0.21 -16.13 8.38
N TYR A 165 1.05 -15.14 8.13
CA TYR A 165 0.82 -13.76 8.52
C TYR A 165 0.71 -12.87 7.29
N TYR A 166 -0.13 -11.84 7.38
CA TYR A 166 -0.35 -10.90 6.30
C TYR A 166 -0.51 -9.47 6.76
N CYS A 167 -0.22 -8.56 5.88
CA CYS A 167 -0.42 -7.14 6.07
C CYS A 167 -0.92 -6.48 4.78
N TYR A 168 -1.88 -5.57 4.91
CA TYR A 168 -2.21 -4.60 3.87
C TYR A 168 -1.32 -3.38 4.01
N TYR A 169 -1.11 -2.67 2.92
CA TYR A 169 -0.39 -1.40 2.96
C TYR A 169 -0.92 -0.42 1.92
N LYS A 170 -0.72 0.86 2.20
CA LYS A 170 -0.80 1.95 1.22
C LYS A 170 0.61 2.44 0.94
N ALA A 171 0.87 2.87 -0.28
CA ALA A 171 2.17 3.38 -0.67
C ALA A 171 2.04 4.44 -1.76
N GLU A 172 3.05 5.29 -1.85
CA GLU A 172 3.27 6.19 -2.96
C GLU A 172 4.58 5.80 -3.63
N TYR A 173 4.53 5.66 -4.94
CA TYR A 173 5.71 5.38 -5.75
C TYR A 173 5.91 6.52 -6.75
N ASN A 174 7.11 7.08 -6.79
CA ASN A 174 7.49 8.09 -7.75
C ASN A 174 8.52 7.48 -8.71
N ASP A 175 8.24 7.50 -10.00
CA ASP A 175 9.14 7.00 -11.05
C ASP A 175 10.08 8.09 -11.61
N GLY A 176 10.07 9.28 -11.01
CA GLY A 176 10.80 10.46 -11.46
C GLY A 176 9.98 11.41 -12.33
N THR A 177 8.86 10.97 -12.87
CA THR A 177 7.95 11.77 -13.72
C THR A 177 6.55 11.89 -13.13
N LYS A 178 6.07 10.83 -12.48
CA LYS A 178 4.71 10.73 -11.94
C LYS A 178 4.71 10.03 -10.58
N THR A 179 3.81 10.45 -9.71
CA THR A 179 3.54 9.79 -8.43
C THR A 179 2.30 8.92 -8.55
N TYR A 180 2.43 7.65 -8.18
CA TYR A 180 1.36 6.66 -8.19
C TYR A 180 0.89 6.37 -6.78
N GLN A 181 -0.41 6.47 -6.56
CA GLN A 181 -1.06 6.03 -5.34
C GLN A 181 -1.34 4.54 -5.43
N MET A 182 -0.77 3.76 -4.53
CA MET A 182 -0.80 2.31 -4.58
C MET A 182 -1.37 1.71 -3.32
N ARG A 183 -1.91 0.54 -3.47
CA ARG A 183 -2.33 -0.33 -2.38
C ARG A 183 -1.83 -1.74 -2.64
N GLY A 184 -1.47 -2.44 -1.56
CA GLY A 184 -1.03 -3.81 -1.71
C GLY A 184 -1.33 -4.67 -0.50
N ARG A 185 -1.02 -5.94 -0.65
CA ARG A 185 -1.13 -6.95 0.39
C ARG A 185 0.03 -7.91 0.27
N ILE A 186 0.58 -8.28 1.40
CA ILE A 186 1.62 -9.29 1.52
C ILE A 186 1.11 -10.38 2.44
N ILE A 187 1.42 -11.62 2.12
CA ILE A 187 1.26 -12.78 2.99
C ILE A 187 2.56 -13.56 3.00
N VAL A 188 2.99 -13.99 4.17
CA VAL A 188 4.16 -14.87 4.33
C VAL A 188 3.72 -16.14 5.02
N VAL A 189 4.13 -17.27 4.46
CA VAL A 189 3.85 -18.60 4.96
C VAL A 189 5.15 -19.39 5.11
N ALA A 190 5.28 -20.09 6.22
CA ALA A 190 6.37 -21.01 6.45
C ALA A 190 5.97 -22.40 5.94
N HIS A 191 6.82 -23.01 5.13
CA HIS A 191 6.64 -24.39 4.69
C HIS A 191 7.99 -25.08 4.62
N GLU A 192 8.15 -26.17 5.40
CA GLU A 192 9.39 -26.90 5.54
C GLU A 192 10.60 -26.01 5.86
N LYS A 193 11.58 -25.93 4.94
CA LYS A 193 12.83 -25.18 5.09
C LYS A 193 12.82 -23.86 4.31
N ALA A 194 11.64 -23.36 3.97
CA ALA A 194 11.49 -22.13 3.20
C ALA A 194 10.36 -21.24 3.73
N LEU A 195 10.53 -19.96 3.50
CA LEU A 195 9.50 -18.94 3.65
C LEU A 195 9.02 -18.54 2.26
N TYR A 196 7.72 -18.57 2.06
CA TYR A 196 7.10 -18.12 0.82
C TYR A 196 6.36 -16.82 1.06
N GLN A 197 6.66 -15.84 0.25
CA GLN A 197 6.02 -14.53 0.31
C GLN A 197 5.21 -14.29 -0.95
N VAL A 198 3.92 -14.05 -0.81
CA VAL A 198 3.02 -13.65 -1.91
C VAL A 198 2.67 -12.20 -1.72
N ARG A 199 2.92 -11.37 -2.74
CA ARG A 199 2.65 -9.94 -2.70
C ARG A 199 1.89 -9.50 -3.95
N ILE A 200 0.83 -8.72 -3.75
CA ILE A 200 0.19 -7.97 -4.82
C ILE A 200 0.34 -6.48 -4.56
N THR A 201 0.58 -5.72 -5.62
CA THR A 201 0.61 -4.26 -5.60
C THR A 201 -0.18 -3.74 -6.80
N ALA A 202 -1.13 -2.87 -6.56
CA ALA A 202 -2.04 -2.34 -7.57
C ALA A 202 -2.30 -0.84 -7.34
N PRO A 203 -2.75 -0.10 -8.37
CA PRO A 203 -3.26 1.25 -8.20
C PRO A 203 -4.36 1.29 -7.13
N GLN A 204 -4.33 2.29 -6.26
CA GLN A 204 -5.22 2.35 -5.09
C GLN A 204 -6.69 2.24 -5.47
N ASN A 205 -7.11 2.94 -6.54
CA ASN A 205 -8.50 2.97 -6.98
C ASN A 205 -8.99 1.63 -7.56
N TRP A 206 -8.07 0.78 -8.04
CA TRP A 206 -8.36 -0.51 -8.65
C TRP A 206 -8.03 -1.70 -7.76
N TYR A 207 -7.48 -1.47 -6.57
CA TYR A 207 -7.04 -2.54 -5.67
C TYR A 207 -8.14 -3.57 -5.37
N SER A 208 -9.37 -3.14 -5.12
CA SER A 208 -10.49 -4.06 -4.83
C SER A 208 -10.80 -5.01 -5.99
N TYR A 209 -10.59 -4.54 -7.23
CA TYR A 209 -10.73 -5.37 -8.43
C TYR A 209 -9.66 -6.48 -8.48
N TYR A 210 -8.41 -6.14 -8.18
CA TYR A 210 -7.29 -7.09 -8.23
C TYR A 210 -7.14 -7.95 -6.97
N GLU A 211 -7.75 -7.58 -5.87
CA GLU A 211 -7.73 -8.38 -4.65
C GLU A 211 -8.31 -9.78 -4.87
N HIS A 212 -9.25 -9.95 -5.80
CA HIS A 212 -9.81 -11.25 -6.17
C HIS A 212 -8.74 -12.19 -6.74
N VAL A 213 -7.82 -11.67 -7.57
CA VAL A 213 -6.69 -12.43 -8.11
C VAL A 213 -5.78 -12.90 -6.98
N PHE A 214 -5.42 -11.99 -6.07
CA PHE A 214 -4.59 -12.33 -4.91
C PHE A 214 -5.23 -13.42 -4.04
N ARG A 215 -6.52 -13.29 -3.75
CA ARG A 215 -7.24 -14.31 -2.97
C ARG A 215 -7.25 -15.66 -3.69
N ASN A 216 -7.49 -15.66 -5.01
CA ASN A 216 -7.49 -16.90 -5.78
C ASN A 216 -6.13 -17.57 -5.75
N VAL A 217 -5.03 -16.82 -5.97
CA VAL A 217 -3.66 -17.34 -5.86
C VAL A 217 -3.40 -17.94 -4.48
N CYS A 218 -3.72 -17.22 -3.40
CA CYS A 218 -3.51 -17.72 -2.04
C CYS A 218 -4.35 -18.95 -1.71
N ASN A 219 -5.57 -19.04 -2.24
CA ASN A 219 -6.47 -20.17 -1.98
C ASN A 219 -6.11 -21.43 -2.79
N THR A 220 -5.42 -21.25 -3.92
CA THR A 220 -5.00 -22.35 -4.81
C THR A 220 -3.52 -22.68 -4.67
N LEU A 221 -2.77 -21.92 -3.86
CA LEU A 221 -1.34 -22.16 -3.62
C LEU A 221 -1.13 -23.51 -2.97
N LYS A 222 -0.31 -24.33 -3.61
CA LYS A 222 0.14 -25.64 -3.14
C LYS A 222 1.64 -25.67 -3.14
N PHE A 223 2.19 -26.35 -2.15
CA PHE A 223 3.62 -26.67 -2.03
C PHE A 223 3.80 -28.11 -2.50
N ASN A 224 4.78 -28.35 -3.39
CA ASN A 224 5.04 -29.65 -4.05
C ASN A 224 6.38 -30.21 -3.58
#